data_afb66859261c6f171dc5546b522f4767
#
_entry.id   afb66859261c6f171dc5546b522f4767
#
_cell.length_a   1.000
_cell.length_b   1.000
_cell.length_c   1.000
_cell.angle_alpha   90.00
_cell.angle_beta   90.00
_cell.angle_gamma   90.00
#
_symmetry.space_group_name_H-M   'P 1'
#
loop_
_entity.id
_entity.type
_entity.pdbx_description
1 polymer ?
#
loop_
_entity_poly.entity_id
_entity_poly.type
_entity_poly.pdbx_seq_one_letter_code
_entity_poly.pdbx_strand_id
1 'polypeptide(L)'
;MLGIPIPLRKEEVKDFAGGSGISMSVIAENMAWVMGCDPHFRHTGDYAAILSALFGSGISEAMLKTGRDAAEKGDMDNACIHFRAALCVKPGYLDAMYSYARACRAIYLAGDSEEHVGRFKAEALEWFEMLTEVHPKFAQGYYYLGYAYLNLGLYAKADIAWKRFMKLSRISKDKKEIRKRLEQIEEPIRIEEGCNDIMAGRYEKGLQILEPFLSSRFSDWWPLHYYLGVAYRECGRTEDAKERLKQALRLNGSHLETMQELLD
;
A
#
# COMPACT_ATOMS: atom_id res chain seq x y z
N MET A 1 30.47 -6.12 -27.65
CA MET A 1 29.48 -5.42 -26.78
C MET A 1 28.40 -4.86 -27.68
N LEU A 2 27.31 -5.58 -27.80
CA LEU A 2 26.25 -5.27 -28.74
C LEU A 2 25.18 -4.43 -28.10
N GLY A 3 25.08 -3.15 -28.55
CA GLY A 3 23.77 -2.50 -28.64
C GLY A 3 23.03 -2.16 -27.38
N ILE A 4 23.69 -1.90 -26.23
CA ILE A 4 22.99 -1.27 -25.10
C ILE A 4 22.70 0.17 -25.52
N PRO A 5 21.42 0.58 -25.66
CA PRO A 5 21.07 1.92 -26.09
C PRO A 5 21.45 2.93 -25.01
N ILE A 6 22.01 4.07 -25.45
CA ILE A 6 22.29 5.20 -24.56
C ILE A 6 21.04 6.10 -24.57
N PRO A 7 20.37 6.31 -23.42
CA PRO A 7 19.19 7.16 -23.38
C PRO A 7 19.61 8.63 -23.44
N LEU A 8 19.02 9.37 -24.40
CA LEU A 8 19.27 10.80 -24.61
C LEU A 8 17.94 11.55 -24.58
N ARG A 9 17.92 12.73 -23.99
CA ARG A 9 16.81 13.69 -24.11
C ARG A 9 16.85 14.35 -25.48
N LYS A 10 15.70 14.88 -25.94
CA LYS A 10 15.62 15.49 -27.29
C LYS A 10 16.61 16.62 -27.51
N GLU A 11 16.89 17.40 -26.49
CA GLU A 11 17.88 18.50 -26.50
C GLU A 11 19.29 17.96 -26.68
N GLU A 12 19.65 16.90 -25.96
CA GLU A 12 20.95 16.26 -25.96
C GLU A 12 21.26 15.57 -27.30
N VAL A 13 20.24 15.08 -28.00
CA VAL A 13 20.40 14.50 -29.33
C VAL A 13 20.93 15.54 -30.33
N LYS A 14 20.48 16.80 -30.26
CA LYS A 14 20.95 17.88 -31.12
C LYS A 14 22.41 18.23 -30.83
N ASP A 15 22.78 18.30 -29.55
CA ASP A 15 24.15 18.59 -29.13
C ASP A 15 25.11 17.48 -29.56
N PHE A 16 24.70 16.23 -29.42
CA PHE A 16 25.46 15.06 -29.86
C PHE A 16 25.67 15.06 -31.41
N ALA A 17 24.59 15.30 -32.16
CA ALA A 17 24.66 15.38 -33.62
C ALA A 17 25.48 16.58 -34.10
N GLY A 18 25.56 17.64 -33.32
CA GLY A 18 26.42 18.82 -33.58
C GLY A 18 27.90 18.62 -33.24
N GLY A 19 28.29 17.41 -32.77
CA GLY A 19 29.68 17.10 -32.41
C GLY A 19 30.07 17.52 -30.99
N SER A 20 29.16 18.02 -30.21
CA SER A 20 29.36 18.27 -28.77
C SER A 20 29.31 16.95 -28.02
N GLY A 21 30.30 16.65 -27.20
CA GLY A 21 30.29 15.46 -26.35
C GLY A 21 29.23 15.54 -25.26
N ILE A 22 28.62 14.40 -24.89
CA ILE A 22 27.74 14.29 -23.74
C ILE A 22 28.52 13.80 -22.53
N SER A 23 28.37 14.45 -21.40
CA SER A 23 29.08 14.04 -20.19
C SER A 23 28.54 12.69 -19.65
N MET A 24 29.42 11.90 -19.04
CA MET A 24 29.05 10.62 -18.43
C MET A 24 28.00 10.80 -17.30
N SER A 25 28.01 11.96 -16.64
CA SER A 25 27.02 12.26 -15.60
C SER A 25 25.62 12.42 -16.20
N VAL A 26 25.48 13.07 -17.35
CA VAL A 26 24.18 13.21 -18.05
C VAL A 26 23.68 11.85 -18.53
N ILE A 27 24.56 11.03 -19.10
CA ILE A 27 24.20 9.66 -19.51
C ILE A 27 23.72 8.83 -18.29
N ALA A 28 24.44 8.93 -17.18
CA ALA A 28 24.09 8.23 -15.95
C ALA A 28 22.71 8.68 -15.39
N GLU A 29 22.45 9.98 -15.42
CA GLU A 29 21.18 10.55 -15.00
C GLU A 29 20.03 10.06 -15.89
N ASN A 30 20.23 10.02 -17.20
CA ASN A 30 19.25 9.51 -18.15
C ASN A 30 19.02 8.01 -17.99
N MET A 31 20.06 7.20 -17.75
CA MET A 31 19.92 5.77 -17.42
C MET A 31 19.10 5.58 -16.14
N ALA A 32 19.42 6.34 -15.09
CA ALA A 32 18.66 6.31 -13.83
C ALA A 32 17.20 6.68 -14.04
N TRP A 33 16.95 7.71 -14.84
CA TRP A 33 15.58 8.13 -15.18
C TRP A 33 14.80 7.03 -15.87
N VAL A 34 15.38 6.38 -16.90
CA VAL A 34 14.71 5.28 -17.62
C VAL A 34 14.39 4.12 -16.67
N MET A 35 15.37 3.68 -15.86
CA MET A 35 15.16 2.61 -14.87
C MET A 35 14.07 2.96 -13.86
N GLY A 36 14.03 4.22 -13.44
CA GLY A 36 13.02 4.68 -12.47
C GLY A 36 11.62 4.82 -13.08
N CYS A 37 11.51 5.19 -14.36
CA CYS A 37 10.24 5.23 -15.07
C CYS A 37 9.69 3.83 -15.36
N ASP A 38 10.56 2.92 -15.81
CA ASP A 38 10.22 1.52 -16.11
C ASP A 38 11.26 0.57 -15.52
N PRO A 39 11.09 0.07 -14.29
CA PRO A 39 11.99 -0.91 -13.68
C PRO A 39 12.09 -2.24 -14.45
N HIS A 40 11.09 -2.53 -15.30
CA HIS A 40 11.05 -3.74 -16.13
C HIS A 40 11.58 -3.54 -17.55
N PHE A 41 12.09 -2.34 -17.85
CA PHE A 41 12.74 -2.10 -19.13
C PHE A 41 13.87 -3.11 -19.37
N ARG A 42 13.90 -3.69 -20.57
CA ARG A 42 14.79 -4.81 -20.92
C ARG A 42 16.29 -4.60 -20.63
N HIS A 43 16.76 -3.36 -20.56
CA HIS A 43 18.16 -3.00 -20.29
C HIS A 43 18.38 -2.44 -18.87
N THR A 44 17.39 -2.53 -17.99
CA THR A 44 17.52 -2.04 -16.59
C THR A 44 18.70 -2.69 -15.87
N GLY A 45 18.87 -4.02 -16.02
CA GLY A 45 20.02 -4.75 -15.46
C GLY A 45 21.37 -4.28 -16.03
N ASP A 46 21.43 -4.01 -17.34
CA ASP A 46 22.63 -3.50 -18.00
C ASP A 46 22.98 -2.10 -17.47
N TYR A 47 22.00 -1.21 -17.37
CA TYR A 47 22.20 0.14 -16.84
C TYR A 47 22.64 0.12 -15.37
N ALA A 48 22.02 -0.70 -14.53
CA ALA A 48 22.40 -0.86 -13.14
C ALA A 48 23.88 -1.34 -13.02
N ALA A 49 24.27 -2.30 -13.86
CA ALA A 49 25.66 -2.80 -13.89
C ALA A 49 26.65 -1.73 -14.36
N ILE A 50 26.33 -0.98 -15.41
CA ILE A 50 27.17 0.12 -15.94
C ILE A 50 27.33 1.20 -14.86
N LEU A 51 26.24 1.65 -14.25
CA LEU A 51 26.26 2.69 -13.23
C LEU A 51 27.05 2.25 -11.99
N SER A 52 26.89 1.00 -11.56
CA SER A 52 27.67 0.44 -10.46
C SER A 52 29.16 0.34 -10.78
N ALA A 53 29.51 -0.03 -12.02
CA ALA A 53 30.91 -0.11 -12.47
C ALA A 53 31.58 1.26 -12.56
N LEU A 54 30.85 2.30 -13.02
CA LEU A 54 31.38 3.64 -13.22
C LEU A 54 31.45 4.48 -11.95
N PHE A 55 30.47 4.35 -11.08
CA PHE A 55 30.30 5.24 -9.91
C PHE A 55 30.38 4.49 -8.56
N GLY A 56 30.55 3.17 -8.59
CA GLY A 56 30.65 2.35 -7.39
C GLY A 56 29.34 2.26 -6.60
N SER A 57 29.45 1.81 -5.34
CA SER A 57 28.31 1.60 -4.45
C SER A 57 27.56 2.88 -4.04
N GLY A 58 28.20 4.05 -4.20
CA GLY A 58 27.59 5.34 -3.85
C GLY A 58 26.51 5.83 -4.81
N ILE A 59 26.37 5.23 -6.00
CA ILE A 59 25.39 5.69 -6.99
C ILE A 59 23.94 5.52 -6.50
N SER A 60 23.62 4.43 -5.81
CA SER A 60 22.29 4.24 -5.23
C SER A 60 21.97 5.25 -4.12
N GLU A 61 22.97 5.68 -3.36
CA GLU A 61 22.82 6.73 -2.34
C GLU A 61 22.62 8.10 -2.98
N ALA A 62 23.32 8.40 -4.08
CA ALA A 62 23.12 9.62 -4.86
C ALA A 62 21.70 9.70 -5.43
N MET A 63 21.19 8.62 -6.03
CA MET A 63 19.82 8.53 -6.51
C MET A 63 18.79 8.70 -5.37
N LEU A 64 19.02 8.04 -4.24
CA LEU A 64 18.17 8.20 -3.06
C LEU A 64 18.14 9.66 -2.59
N LYS A 65 19.29 10.33 -2.56
CA LYS A 65 19.38 11.74 -2.19
C LYS A 65 18.59 12.62 -3.17
N THR A 66 18.76 12.43 -4.46
CA THR A 66 17.99 13.18 -5.49
C THR A 66 16.50 12.98 -5.33
N GLY A 67 16.05 11.75 -5.04
CA GLY A 67 14.64 11.46 -4.74
C GLY A 67 14.14 12.17 -3.48
N ARG A 68 14.95 12.24 -2.42
CA ARG A 68 14.61 12.97 -1.19
C ARG A 68 14.51 14.47 -1.44
N ASP A 69 15.45 15.04 -2.20
CA ASP A 69 15.44 16.46 -2.57
C ASP A 69 14.20 16.82 -3.41
N ALA A 70 13.75 15.91 -4.28
CA ALA A 70 12.50 16.06 -5.03
C ALA A 70 11.27 16.00 -4.09
N ALA A 71 11.23 15.03 -3.19
CA ALA A 71 10.13 14.87 -2.22
C ALA A 71 10.00 16.08 -1.28
N GLU A 72 11.12 16.68 -0.85
CA GLU A 72 11.13 17.90 -0.04
C GLU A 72 10.54 19.10 -0.79
N LYS A 73 10.66 19.14 -2.11
CA LYS A 73 10.05 20.14 -2.99
C LYS A 73 8.58 19.84 -3.32
N GLY A 74 8.04 18.74 -2.83
CA GLY A 74 6.69 18.27 -3.13
C GLY A 74 6.55 17.53 -4.46
N ASP A 75 7.64 17.31 -5.19
CA ASP A 75 7.66 16.59 -6.47
C ASP A 75 7.76 15.08 -6.23
N MET A 76 6.61 14.49 -5.87
CA MET A 76 6.55 13.08 -5.48
C MET A 76 6.75 12.13 -6.68
N ASP A 77 6.38 12.54 -7.89
CA ASP A 77 6.56 11.71 -9.10
C ASP A 77 8.05 11.55 -9.41
N ASN A 78 8.81 12.62 -9.43
CA ASN A 78 10.25 12.58 -9.59
C ASN A 78 10.94 11.84 -8.42
N ALA A 79 10.46 12.03 -7.19
CA ALA A 79 10.95 11.29 -6.04
C ALA A 79 10.80 9.77 -6.24
N CYS A 80 9.62 9.31 -6.67
CA CYS A 80 9.35 7.90 -6.96
C CYS A 80 10.28 7.35 -8.05
N ILE A 81 10.51 8.11 -9.13
CA ILE A 81 11.45 7.72 -10.21
C ILE A 81 12.84 7.47 -9.65
N HIS A 82 13.38 8.39 -8.86
CA HIS A 82 14.72 8.26 -8.31
C HIS A 82 14.83 7.17 -7.24
N PHE A 83 13.80 6.95 -6.42
CA PHE A 83 13.79 5.85 -5.45
C PHE A 83 13.75 4.48 -6.15
N ARG A 84 12.95 4.33 -7.22
CA ARG A 84 12.94 3.10 -8.04
C ARG A 84 14.28 2.87 -8.73
N ALA A 85 14.89 3.92 -9.28
CA ALA A 85 16.22 3.82 -9.87
C ALA A 85 17.27 3.33 -8.85
N ALA A 86 17.24 3.85 -7.62
CA ALA A 86 18.11 3.39 -6.54
C ALA A 86 17.90 1.91 -6.21
N LEU A 87 16.63 1.44 -6.24
CA LEU A 87 16.27 0.05 -6.00
C LEU A 87 16.66 -0.88 -7.16
N CYS A 88 16.65 -0.40 -8.41
CA CYS A 88 17.18 -1.16 -9.55
C CYS A 88 18.69 -1.42 -9.41
N VAL A 89 19.44 -0.46 -8.86
CA VAL A 89 20.89 -0.60 -8.63
C VAL A 89 21.18 -1.43 -7.37
N LYS A 90 20.42 -1.21 -6.30
CA LYS A 90 20.62 -1.89 -5.01
C LYS A 90 19.28 -2.44 -4.50
N PRO A 91 18.86 -3.62 -4.97
CA PRO A 91 17.65 -4.27 -4.47
C PRO A 91 17.70 -4.47 -2.96
N GLY A 92 16.57 -4.27 -2.28
CA GLY A 92 16.50 -4.39 -0.83
C GLY A 92 17.13 -3.25 -0.04
N TYR A 93 17.49 -2.13 -0.66
CA TYR A 93 18.04 -0.96 0.03
C TYR A 93 16.98 -0.34 0.94
N LEU A 94 17.14 -0.53 2.26
CA LEU A 94 16.19 -0.12 3.30
C LEU A 94 15.64 1.30 3.10
N ASP A 95 16.56 2.26 2.98
CA ASP A 95 16.19 3.68 2.90
C ASP A 95 15.43 4.02 1.61
N ALA A 96 15.77 3.35 0.48
CA ALA A 96 15.07 3.56 -0.77
C ALA A 96 13.67 2.91 -0.75
N MET A 97 13.55 1.67 -0.23
CA MET A 97 12.26 0.99 -0.05
C MET A 97 11.33 1.82 0.84
N TYR A 98 11.82 2.28 1.97
CA TYR A 98 11.06 3.08 2.91
C TYR A 98 10.64 4.43 2.32
N SER A 99 11.56 5.12 1.63
CA SER A 99 11.27 6.41 1.00
C SER A 99 10.26 6.27 -0.12
N TYR A 100 10.38 5.22 -0.94
CA TYR A 100 9.46 4.94 -2.03
C TYR A 100 8.05 4.63 -1.54
N ALA A 101 7.90 3.70 -0.60
CA ALA A 101 6.59 3.37 -0.01
C ALA A 101 5.90 4.61 0.61
N ARG A 102 6.67 5.49 1.26
CA ARG A 102 6.18 6.75 1.80
C ARG A 102 5.78 7.75 0.73
N ALA A 103 6.53 7.84 -0.37
CA ALA A 103 6.18 8.71 -1.49
C ALA A 103 4.87 8.25 -2.16
N CYS A 104 4.72 6.95 -2.44
CA CYS A 104 3.47 6.37 -2.91
C CYS A 104 2.31 6.69 -1.95
N ARG A 105 2.55 6.57 -0.62
CA ARG A 105 1.55 6.95 0.38
C ARG A 105 1.20 8.44 0.31
N ALA A 106 2.16 9.32 0.13
CA ALA A 106 1.91 10.76 0.02
C ALA A 106 1.06 11.08 -1.22
N ILE A 107 1.36 10.43 -2.36
CA ILE A 107 0.61 10.60 -3.60
C ILE A 107 -0.85 10.18 -3.43
N TYR A 108 -1.13 8.99 -2.90
CA TYR A 108 -2.52 8.55 -2.76
C TYR A 108 -3.31 9.34 -1.72
N LEU A 109 -2.65 9.93 -0.71
CA LEU A 109 -3.32 10.78 0.27
C LEU A 109 -3.64 12.18 -0.27
N ALA A 110 -2.90 12.63 -1.29
CA ALA A 110 -3.11 13.94 -1.94
C ALA A 110 -3.92 13.81 -3.25
N GLY A 111 -4.09 12.59 -3.78
CA GLY A 111 -4.75 12.35 -5.05
C GLY A 111 -6.25 12.55 -5.01
N ASP A 112 -6.81 12.98 -6.12
CA ASP A 112 -8.22 13.31 -6.34
C ASP A 112 -8.95 12.35 -7.29
N SER A 113 -8.22 11.57 -8.10
CA SER A 113 -8.81 10.57 -8.99
C SER A 113 -8.78 9.17 -8.36
N GLU A 114 -9.88 8.44 -8.46
CA GLU A 114 -10.02 7.09 -7.88
C GLU A 114 -8.99 6.10 -8.43
N GLU A 115 -8.75 6.12 -9.73
CA GLU A 115 -7.76 5.25 -10.38
C GLU A 115 -6.33 5.53 -9.89
N HIS A 116 -5.95 6.81 -9.83
CA HIS A 116 -4.63 7.23 -9.38
C HIS A 116 -4.41 6.87 -7.90
N VAL A 117 -5.39 7.19 -7.05
CA VAL A 117 -5.39 6.84 -5.62
C VAL A 117 -5.31 5.33 -5.42
N GLY A 118 -6.11 4.55 -6.16
CA GLY A 118 -6.14 3.09 -6.06
C GLY A 118 -4.80 2.47 -6.40
N ARG A 119 -4.17 2.91 -7.50
CA ARG A 119 -2.85 2.43 -7.93
C ARG A 119 -1.77 2.67 -6.87
N PHE A 120 -1.61 3.91 -6.42
CA PHE A 120 -0.57 4.24 -5.44
C PHE A 120 -0.86 3.69 -4.04
N LYS A 121 -2.13 3.48 -3.70
CA LYS A 121 -2.53 2.79 -2.46
C LYS A 121 -2.09 1.33 -2.46
N ALA A 122 -2.31 0.62 -3.59
CA ALA A 122 -1.85 -0.76 -3.76
C ALA A 122 -0.31 -0.86 -3.74
N GLU A 123 0.36 0.03 -4.47
CA GLU A 123 1.82 0.07 -4.55
C GLU A 123 2.46 0.40 -3.19
N ALA A 124 1.91 1.34 -2.44
CA ALA A 124 2.38 1.65 -1.09
C ALA A 124 2.25 0.45 -0.14
N LEU A 125 1.13 -0.29 -0.22
CA LEU A 125 0.92 -1.50 0.58
C LEU A 125 1.98 -2.56 0.26
N GLU A 126 2.13 -2.90 -1.02
CA GLU A 126 3.10 -3.89 -1.50
C GLU A 126 4.53 -3.58 -1.02
N TRP A 127 4.94 -2.33 -1.14
CA TRP A 127 6.28 -1.92 -0.72
C TRP A 127 6.45 -1.86 0.80
N PHE A 128 5.42 -1.57 1.59
CA PHE A 128 5.51 -1.72 3.04
C PHE A 128 5.53 -3.19 3.48
N GLU A 129 4.79 -4.09 2.82
CA GLU A 129 4.85 -5.52 3.05
C GLU A 129 6.25 -6.05 2.74
N MET A 130 6.78 -5.78 1.55
CA MET A 130 8.14 -6.16 1.13
C MET A 130 9.22 -5.58 2.07
N LEU A 131 9.07 -4.33 2.49
CA LEU A 131 9.98 -3.68 3.44
C LEU A 131 10.05 -4.43 4.77
N THR A 132 8.91 -4.87 5.30
CA THR A 132 8.88 -5.60 6.58
C THR A 132 9.34 -7.05 6.45
N GLU A 133 9.25 -7.64 5.27
CA GLU A 133 9.79 -8.95 4.95
C GLU A 133 11.33 -8.91 4.85
N VAL A 134 11.87 -7.99 4.05
CA VAL A 134 13.33 -7.84 3.83
C VAL A 134 14.02 -7.29 5.07
N HIS A 135 13.36 -6.41 5.82
CA HIS A 135 13.91 -5.74 7.01
C HIS A 135 13.03 -5.94 8.26
N PRO A 136 12.90 -7.18 8.79
CA PRO A 136 11.93 -7.53 9.84
C PRO A 136 12.21 -6.89 11.21
N LYS A 137 13.31 -6.14 11.37
CA LYS A 137 13.64 -5.38 12.57
C LYS A 137 13.41 -3.88 12.42
N PHE A 138 13.00 -3.42 11.24
CA PHE A 138 12.76 -2.01 10.97
C PHE A 138 11.36 -1.58 11.43
N ALA A 139 11.29 -0.98 12.62
CA ALA A 139 10.02 -0.65 13.28
C ALA A 139 9.11 0.24 12.42
N GLN A 140 9.66 1.26 11.74
CA GLN A 140 8.86 2.21 10.97
C GLN A 140 8.14 1.57 9.77
N GLY A 141 8.65 0.45 9.24
CA GLY A 141 7.94 -0.35 8.23
C GLY A 141 6.59 -0.83 8.77
N TYR A 142 6.57 -1.42 9.95
CA TYR A 142 5.34 -1.89 10.60
C TYR A 142 4.40 -0.76 11.04
N TYR A 143 4.95 0.40 11.39
CA TYR A 143 4.13 1.58 11.68
C TYR A 143 3.26 1.96 10.49
N TYR A 144 3.86 2.15 9.33
CA TYR A 144 3.14 2.53 8.11
C TYR A 144 2.32 1.39 7.52
N LEU A 145 2.80 0.15 7.61
CA LEU A 145 2.06 -1.04 7.17
C LEU A 145 0.72 -1.17 7.91
N GLY A 146 0.72 -0.93 9.23
CA GLY A 146 -0.52 -0.92 10.01
C GLY A 146 -1.51 0.14 9.52
N TYR A 147 -1.04 1.34 9.16
CA TYR A 147 -1.91 2.36 8.55
C TYR A 147 -2.37 1.99 7.13
N ALA A 148 -1.54 1.32 6.33
CA ALA A 148 -1.94 0.84 5.01
C ALA A 148 -3.07 -0.19 5.13
N TYR A 149 -2.96 -1.14 6.05
CA TYR A 149 -4.02 -2.11 6.34
C TYR A 149 -5.29 -1.47 6.90
N LEU A 150 -5.15 -0.50 7.84
CA LEU A 150 -6.29 0.24 8.38
C LEU A 150 -7.11 0.92 7.27
N ASN A 151 -6.43 1.58 6.32
CA ASN A 151 -7.06 2.28 5.21
C ASN A 151 -7.76 1.34 4.21
N LEU A 152 -7.49 0.04 4.29
CA LEU A 152 -8.15 -1.01 3.52
C LEU A 152 -9.24 -1.73 4.32
N GLY A 153 -9.46 -1.36 5.59
CA GLY A 153 -10.40 -2.05 6.48
C GLY A 153 -9.91 -3.42 6.95
N LEU A 154 -8.62 -3.74 6.77
CA LEU A 154 -8.01 -5.01 7.20
C LEU A 154 -7.52 -4.88 8.64
N TYR A 155 -8.46 -4.80 9.57
CA TYR A 155 -8.19 -4.45 10.97
C TYR A 155 -7.33 -5.47 11.70
N ALA A 156 -7.55 -6.77 11.47
CA ALA A 156 -6.74 -7.82 12.08
C ALA A 156 -5.27 -7.77 11.59
N LYS A 157 -5.04 -7.47 10.30
CA LYS A 157 -3.68 -7.27 9.77
C LYS A 157 -3.03 -6.01 10.34
N ALA A 158 -3.79 -4.93 10.51
CA ALA A 158 -3.31 -3.69 11.12
C ALA A 158 -2.86 -3.93 12.58
N ASP A 159 -3.64 -4.69 13.35
CA ASP A 159 -3.32 -5.07 14.72
C ASP A 159 -1.99 -5.83 14.81
N ILE A 160 -1.80 -6.84 13.96
CA ILE A 160 -0.56 -7.64 13.91
C ILE A 160 0.65 -6.75 13.60
N ALA A 161 0.54 -5.88 12.58
CA ALA A 161 1.61 -4.97 12.19
C ALA A 161 1.96 -3.99 13.34
N TRP A 162 0.97 -3.37 13.94
CA TRP A 162 1.18 -2.42 15.05
C TRP A 162 1.67 -3.08 16.33
N LYS A 163 1.24 -4.28 16.67
CA LYS A 163 1.82 -5.07 17.78
C LYS A 163 3.30 -5.38 17.52
N ARG A 164 3.68 -5.65 16.27
CA ARG A 164 5.09 -5.82 15.91
C ARG A 164 5.87 -4.50 16.04
N PHE A 165 5.32 -3.37 15.56
CA PHE A 165 5.87 -2.04 15.77
C PHE A 165 6.10 -1.76 17.28
N MET A 166 5.09 -2.02 18.13
CA MET A 166 5.17 -1.78 19.57
C MET A 166 6.30 -2.55 20.25
N LYS A 167 6.64 -3.75 19.75
CA LYS A 167 7.78 -4.55 20.26
C LYS A 167 9.13 -4.01 19.79
N LEU A 168 9.22 -3.45 18.58
CA LEU A 168 10.48 -3.03 17.96
C LEU A 168 10.84 -1.57 18.26
N SER A 169 9.84 -0.68 18.31
CA SER A 169 10.06 0.75 18.45
C SER A 169 10.53 1.14 19.86
N ARG A 170 11.43 2.13 19.90
CA ARG A 170 11.85 2.80 21.13
C ARG A 170 11.28 4.22 21.26
N ILE A 171 10.53 4.69 20.26
CA ILE A 171 9.99 6.06 20.20
C ILE A 171 8.67 6.11 20.98
N SER A 172 8.70 6.73 22.16
CA SER A 172 7.55 6.78 23.08
C SER A 172 6.34 7.49 22.50
N LYS A 173 6.53 8.56 21.70
CA LYS A 173 5.46 9.32 21.05
C LYS A 173 4.66 8.42 20.09
N ASP A 174 5.35 7.74 19.19
CA ASP A 174 4.73 6.86 18.19
C ASP A 174 4.03 5.67 18.87
N LYS A 175 4.63 5.12 19.94
CA LYS A 175 4.02 4.04 20.74
C LYS A 175 2.72 4.49 21.42
N LYS A 176 2.67 5.72 21.92
CA LYS A 176 1.43 6.27 22.53
C LYS A 176 0.33 6.40 21.51
N GLU A 177 0.67 6.89 20.31
CA GLU A 177 -0.26 7.00 19.20
C GLU A 177 -0.80 5.63 18.78
N ILE A 178 0.08 4.66 18.53
CA ILE A 178 -0.33 3.32 18.09
C ILE A 178 -1.13 2.60 19.15
N ARG A 179 -0.84 2.76 20.44
CA ARG A 179 -1.68 2.19 21.50
C ARG A 179 -3.12 2.68 21.41
N LYS A 180 -3.31 3.98 21.20
CA LYS A 180 -4.65 4.56 21.00
C LYS A 180 -5.33 4.00 19.73
N ARG A 181 -4.56 3.75 18.65
CA ARG A 181 -5.10 3.14 17.43
C ARG A 181 -5.52 1.69 17.65
N LEU A 182 -4.72 0.91 18.37
CA LEU A 182 -5.06 -0.47 18.74
C LEU A 182 -6.37 -0.54 19.54
N GLU A 183 -6.56 0.34 20.52
CA GLU A 183 -7.81 0.45 21.29
C GLU A 183 -9.02 0.77 20.38
N GLN A 184 -8.82 1.62 19.36
CA GLN A 184 -9.89 2.02 18.43
C GLN A 184 -10.33 0.91 17.47
N ILE A 185 -9.46 -0.06 17.17
CA ILE A 185 -9.73 -1.13 16.20
C ILE A 185 -10.17 -2.45 16.88
N GLU A 186 -10.25 -2.54 18.20
CA GLU A 186 -10.68 -3.75 18.90
C GLU A 186 -12.08 -4.23 18.46
N GLU A 187 -13.05 -3.32 18.41
CA GLU A 187 -14.40 -3.65 17.94
C GLU A 187 -14.45 -3.99 16.47
N PRO A 188 -13.85 -3.18 15.54
CA PRO A 188 -13.70 -3.55 14.14
C PRO A 188 -13.07 -4.93 13.90
N ILE A 189 -12.04 -5.32 14.66
CA ILE A 189 -11.45 -6.67 14.56
C ILE A 189 -12.47 -7.75 14.90
N ARG A 190 -13.22 -7.59 15.98
CA ARG A 190 -14.26 -8.55 16.36
C ARG A 190 -15.34 -8.66 15.29
N ILE A 191 -15.72 -7.55 14.65
CA ILE A 191 -16.68 -7.56 13.55
C ILE A 191 -16.07 -8.29 12.34
N GLU A 192 -14.81 -8.03 11.99
CA GLU A 192 -14.09 -8.73 10.91
C GLU A 192 -14.05 -10.25 11.17
N GLU A 193 -13.78 -10.67 12.41
CA GLU A 193 -13.81 -12.08 12.81
C GLU A 193 -15.19 -12.70 12.62
N GLY A 194 -16.25 -12.03 13.05
CA GLY A 194 -17.62 -12.49 12.89
C GLY A 194 -18.04 -12.62 11.42
N CYS A 195 -17.68 -11.65 10.58
CA CYS A 195 -17.91 -11.70 9.14
C CYS A 195 -17.15 -12.87 8.50
N ASN A 196 -15.88 -13.07 8.86
CA ASN A 196 -15.06 -14.17 8.38
C ASN A 196 -15.60 -15.55 8.80
N ASP A 197 -16.15 -15.66 10.01
CA ASP A 197 -16.80 -16.89 10.46
C ASP A 197 -18.05 -17.21 9.61
N ILE A 198 -18.87 -16.20 9.31
CA ILE A 198 -20.05 -16.38 8.43
C ILE A 198 -19.62 -16.78 7.01
N MET A 199 -18.64 -16.09 6.41
CA MET A 199 -18.12 -16.44 5.09
C MET A 199 -17.53 -17.87 5.03
N ALA A 200 -17.03 -18.35 6.15
CA ALA A 200 -16.49 -19.71 6.27
C ALA A 200 -17.57 -20.77 6.63
N GLY A 201 -18.87 -20.41 6.63
CA GLY A 201 -19.97 -21.30 6.96
C GLY A 201 -20.15 -21.60 8.46
N ARG A 202 -19.46 -20.88 9.33
CA ARG A 202 -19.60 -21.00 10.80
C ARG A 202 -20.63 -20.01 11.31
N TYR A 203 -21.88 -20.18 10.86
CA TYR A 203 -22.95 -19.19 11.02
C TYR A 203 -23.29 -18.87 12.47
N GLU A 204 -23.50 -19.88 13.33
CA GLU A 204 -23.83 -19.68 14.74
C GLU A 204 -22.73 -18.93 15.49
N LYS A 205 -21.46 -19.22 15.17
CA LYS A 205 -20.33 -18.52 15.77
C LYS A 205 -20.27 -17.05 15.32
N GLY A 206 -20.50 -16.81 14.03
CA GLY A 206 -20.59 -15.46 13.49
C GLY A 206 -21.72 -14.66 14.11
N LEU A 207 -22.92 -15.26 14.30
CA LEU A 207 -24.06 -14.63 14.97
C LEU A 207 -23.70 -14.23 16.41
N GLN A 208 -23.11 -15.14 17.20
CA GLN A 208 -22.69 -14.84 18.58
C GLN A 208 -21.74 -13.64 18.67
N ILE A 209 -20.90 -13.46 17.66
CA ILE A 209 -19.96 -12.34 17.61
C ILE A 209 -20.66 -11.05 17.16
N LEU A 210 -21.51 -11.11 16.12
CA LEU A 210 -22.05 -9.93 15.46
C LEU A 210 -23.34 -9.38 16.08
N GLU A 211 -24.21 -10.22 16.65
CA GLU A 211 -25.49 -9.76 17.24
C GLU A 211 -25.31 -8.62 18.27
N PRO A 212 -24.32 -8.64 19.19
CA PRO A 212 -24.12 -7.56 20.14
C PRO A 212 -23.88 -6.18 19.50
N PHE A 213 -23.35 -6.15 18.27
CA PHE A 213 -23.07 -4.90 17.56
C PHE A 213 -24.33 -4.21 17.00
N LEU A 214 -25.48 -4.88 16.97
CA LEU A 214 -26.76 -4.27 16.61
C LEU A 214 -27.18 -3.13 17.56
N SER A 215 -26.70 -3.15 18.81
CA SER A 215 -26.92 -2.11 19.81
C SER A 215 -25.73 -1.21 20.04
N SER A 216 -24.75 -1.21 19.12
CA SER A 216 -23.54 -0.42 19.22
C SER A 216 -23.53 0.75 18.21
N ARG A 217 -22.42 1.51 18.19
CA ARG A 217 -22.18 2.54 17.17
C ARG A 217 -22.12 2.00 15.74
N PHE A 218 -22.08 0.69 15.54
CA PHE A 218 -22.07 0.03 14.24
C PHE A 218 -23.47 -0.38 13.76
N SER A 219 -24.54 -0.04 14.52
CA SER A 219 -25.93 -0.37 14.16
C SER A 219 -26.36 0.13 12.78
N ASP A 220 -25.77 1.23 12.30
CA ASP A 220 -26.08 1.80 10.98
C ASP A 220 -25.05 1.37 9.89
N TRP A 221 -24.21 0.40 10.18
CA TRP A 221 -23.25 -0.13 9.23
C TRP A 221 -23.87 -1.27 8.43
N TRP A 222 -24.21 -1.02 7.14
CA TRP A 222 -24.97 -1.96 6.31
C TRP A 222 -24.38 -3.37 6.21
N PRO A 223 -23.02 -3.59 6.18
CA PRO A 223 -22.47 -4.94 6.09
C PRO A 223 -22.80 -5.78 7.32
N LEU A 224 -22.90 -5.18 8.52
CA LEU A 224 -23.35 -5.90 9.73
C LEU A 224 -24.70 -6.56 9.49
N HIS A 225 -25.66 -5.81 8.94
CA HIS A 225 -26.99 -6.33 8.66
C HIS A 225 -27.00 -7.37 7.53
N TYR A 226 -26.17 -7.19 6.51
CA TYR A 226 -26.02 -8.16 5.42
C TYR A 226 -25.51 -9.51 5.94
N TYR A 227 -24.36 -9.52 6.65
CA TYR A 227 -23.80 -10.76 7.18
C TYR A 227 -24.71 -11.44 8.22
N LEU A 228 -25.35 -10.67 9.09
CA LEU A 228 -26.36 -11.24 9.99
C LEU A 228 -27.55 -11.84 9.24
N GLY A 229 -28.00 -11.18 8.16
CA GLY A 229 -29.09 -11.68 7.33
C GLY A 229 -28.75 -13.01 6.69
N VAL A 230 -27.57 -13.13 6.07
CA VAL A 230 -27.07 -14.38 5.50
C VAL A 230 -26.99 -15.48 6.58
N ALA A 231 -26.39 -15.18 7.73
CA ALA A 231 -26.23 -16.17 8.79
C ALA A 231 -27.57 -16.65 9.37
N TYR A 232 -28.54 -15.75 9.57
CA TYR A 232 -29.88 -16.11 10.02
C TYR A 232 -30.60 -17.01 9.02
N ARG A 233 -30.49 -16.71 7.70
CA ARG A 233 -31.08 -17.57 6.66
C ARG A 233 -30.50 -18.99 6.72
N GLU A 234 -29.20 -19.12 6.78
CA GLU A 234 -28.50 -20.41 6.84
C GLU A 234 -28.81 -21.20 8.13
N CYS A 235 -29.14 -20.48 9.21
CA CYS A 235 -29.61 -21.09 10.46
C CYS A 235 -31.14 -21.34 10.48
N GLY A 236 -31.88 -21.13 9.38
CA GLY A 236 -33.31 -21.33 9.27
C GLY A 236 -34.17 -20.24 9.94
N ARG A 237 -33.60 -19.14 10.39
CA ARG A 237 -34.28 -17.99 11.01
C ARG A 237 -34.74 -16.99 9.93
N THR A 238 -35.69 -17.42 9.09
CA THR A 238 -36.08 -16.70 7.85
C THR A 238 -36.62 -15.29 8.13
N GLU A 239 -37.39 -15.07 9.15
CA GLU A 239 -37.97 -13.73 9.46
C GLU A 239 -36.88 -12.75 9.94
N ASP A 240 -35.99 -13.22 10.80
CA ASP A 240 -34.83 -12.42 11.25
C ASP A 240 -33.93 -12.07 10.05
N ALA A 241 -33.69 -13.04 9.13
CA ALA A 241 -32.92 -12.84 7.92
C ALA A 241 -33.50 -11.72 7.04
N LYS A 242 -34.82 -11.81 6.74
CA LYS A 242 -35.51 -10.80 5.94
C LYS A 242 -35.46 -9.41 6.58
N GLU A 243 -35.61 -9.32 7.88
CA GLU A 243 -35.52 -8.04 8.59
C GLU A 243 -34.12 -7.42 8.43
N ARG A 244 -33.06 -8.20 8.65
CA ARG A 244 -31.68 -7.72 8.52
C ARG A 244 -31.31 -7.34 7.09
N LEU A 245 -31.66 -8.16 6.09
CA LEU A 245 -31.40 -7.86 4.69
C LEU A 245 -32.14 -6.59 4.21
N LYS A 246 -33.40 -6.41 4.65
CA LYS A 246 -34.14 -5.16 4.37
C LYS A 246 -33.45 -3.95 5.00
N GLN A 247 -32.91 -4.09 6.21
CA GLN A 247 -32.17 -3.00 6.84
C GLN A 247 -30.87 -2.72 6.11
N ALA A 248 -30.13 -3.74 5.65
CA ALA A 248 -28.94 -3.56 4.82
C ALA A 248 -29.25 -2.76 3.54
N LEU A 249 -30.36 -3.06 2.85
CA LEU A 249 -30.78 -2.31 1.67
C LEU A 249 -31.27 -0.89 1.98
N ARG A 250 -31.86 -0.63 3.13
CA ARG A 250 -32.18 0.75 3.54
C ARG A 250 -30.94 1.60 3.71
N LEU A 251 -29.86 1.00 4.21
CA LEU A 251 -28.58 1.68 4.45
C LEU A 251 -27.70 1.75 3.19
N ASN A 252 -27.80 0.76 2.30
CA ASN A 252 -27.12 0.71 1.02
C ASN A 252 -28.01 0.11 -0.07
N GLY A 253 -28.81 0.95 -0.70
CA GLY A 253 -29.83 0.54 -1.69
C GLY A 253 -29.29 -0.02 -2.99
N SER A 254 -27.97 0.03 -3.23
CA SER A 254 -27.33 -0.46 -4.48
C SER A 254 -26.59 -1.78 -4.32
N HIS A 255 -26.65 -2.43 -3.14
CA HIS A 255 -25.94 -3.69 -2.90
C HIS A 255 -26.67 -4.87 -3.55
N LEU A 256 -26.17 -5.32 -4.69
CA LEU A 256 -26.81 -6.34 -5.53
C LEU A 256 -26.95 -7.69 -4.83
N GLU A 257 -25.92 -8.12 -4.09
CA GLU A 257 -25.94 -9.39 -3.35
C GLU A 257 -27.06 -9.40 -2.30
N THR A 258 -27.28 -8.28 -1.60
CA THR A 258 -28.42 -8.19 -0.65
C THR A 258 -29.78 -8.27 -1.36
N MET A 259 -29.88 -7.72 -2.57
CA MET A 259 -31.11 -7.85 -3.37
C MET A 259 -31.37 -9.30 -3.78
N GLN A 260 -30.33 -10.02 -4.19
CA GLN A 260 -30.41 -11.44 -4.54
C GLN A 260 -30.80 -12.29 -3.34
N GLU A 261 -30.17 -12.09 -2.20
CA GLU A 261 -30.46 -12.80 -0.94
C GLU A 261 -31.92 -12.64 -0.45
N LEU A 262 -32.60 -11.57 -0.85
CA LEU A 262 -34.03 -11.36 -0.53
C LEU A 262 -35.00 -12.01 -1.52
N LEU A 263 -34.53 -12.39 -2.72
CA LEU A 263 -35.34 -13.03 -3.75
C LEU A 263 -35.35 -14.55 -3.62
N ASP A 264 -34.32 -15.12 -3.01
CA ASP A 264 -34.18 -16.55 -2.70
C ASP A 264 -34.88 -16.90 -1.37
#